data_0f0188999020db6f5773cac1578074fd
#
_entry.id   0f0188999020db6f5773cac1578074fd
#
_cell.length_a   1.000
_cell.length_b   1.000
_cell.length_c   1.000
_cell.angle_alpha   90.00
_cell.angle_beta   90.00
_cell.angle_gamma   90.00
#
_symmetry.space_group_name_H-M   'P 1'
#
loop_
_entity.id
_entity.type
_entity.pdbx_description
1 polymer ?
#
loop_
_entity_poly.entity_id
_entity_poly.type
_entity_poly.pdbx_seq_one_letter_code
_entity_poly.pdbx_strand_id
1 'polypeptide(L)'
;QFAKIPHLAFSDIVVDTDKVVSTLRAVINEMDNRYKKFGSVKVRNIQSYNEKFPEDKLPYWTVIVDELADLMLSAPFEVETQLVRLAQLARATGIHLIIATQRPSVDVITGLIKANFPTRIAFAVTSQIDSRTVIDSAGAEKLLGRGDMLFLSPSSQKPKRIQGVYVDDSEIEKIVNFWTY
;
A
#
# COMPACT_ATOMS: atom_id res chain seq x y z
N GLN A 1 -16.99 -5.32 3.17
CA GLN A 1 -17.50 -3.95 2.85
C GLN A 1 -17.19 -3.56 1.39
N PHE A 2 -15.97 -3.75 0.88
CA PHE A 2 -15.51 -3.25 -0.44
C PHE A 2 -15.72 -4.21 -1.62
N ALA A 3 -16.28 -5.39 -1.44
CA ALA A 3 -16.38 -6.41 -2.49
C ALA A 3 -17.26 -6.02 -3.70
N LYS A 4 -18.10 -5.00 -3.55
CA LYS A 4 -19.05 -4.56 -4.59
C LYS A 4 -18.58 -3.37 -5.42
N ILE A 5 -17.44 -2.75 -5.08
CA ILE A 5 -16.99 -1.57 -5.83
C ILE A 5 -16.49 -1.98 -7.24
N PRO A 6 -16.85 -1.21 -8.29
CA PRO A 6 -16.48 -1.54 -9.67
C PRO A 6 -15.00 -1.32 -9.99
N HIS A 7 -14.22 -0.81 -9.04
CA HIS A 7 -12.80 -0.46 -9.21
C HIS A 7 -11.83 -1.62 -8.94
N LEU A 8 -12.34 -2.81 -8.55
CA LEU A 8 -11.49 -3.97 -8.31
C LEU A 8 -10.85 -4.44 -9.62
N ALA A 9 -9.52 -4.47 -9.68
CA ALA A 9 -8.78 -4.92 -10.86
C ALA A 9 -8.89 -6.45 -11.07
N PHE A 10 -9.09 -7.20 -10.00
CA PHE A 10 -9.43 -8.62 -9.99
C PHE A 10 -10.89 -8.78 -9.53
N SER A 11 -11.52 -9.90 -9.86
CA SER A 11 -12.93 -10.12 -9.60
C SER A 11 -13.33 -10.07 -8.11
N ASP A 12 -12.39 -10.38 -7.21
CA ASP A 12 -12.66 -10.49 -5.78
C ASP A 12 -11.54 -9.89 -4.91
N ILE A 13 -11.90 -9.51 -3.68
CA ILE A 13 -10.93 -9.22 -2.63
C ILE A 13 -10.29 -10.55 -2.19
N VAL A 14 -8.96 -10.59 -2.19
CA VAL A 14 -8.21 -11.78 -1.79
C VAL A 14 -8.19 -11.85 -0.26
N VAL A 15 -8.89 -12.83 0.30
CA VAL A 15 -8.97 -13.10 1.75
C VAL A 15 -8.19 -14.35 2.14
N ASP A 16 -7.79 -15.15 1.18
CA ASP A 16 -7.07 -16.41 1.37
C ASP A 16 -5.56 -16.14 1.25
N THR A 17 -4.83 -16.35 2.33
CA THR A 17 -3.39 -16.09 2.39
C THR A 17 -2.60 -16.92 1.36
N ASP A 18 -3.05 -18.14 1.03
CA ASP A 18 -2.41 -18.98 0.02
C ASP A 18 -2.50 -18.38 -1.40
N LYS A 19 -3.51 -17.55 -1.63
CA LYS A 19 -3.70 -16.85 -2.91
C LYS A 19 -2.94 -15.53 -3.00
N VAL A 20 -2.47 -14.96 -1.88
CA VAL A 20 -1.81 -13.66 -1.87
C VAL A 20 -0.51 -13.69 -2.68
N VAL A 21 0.33 -14.72 -2.49
CA VAL A 21 1.60 -14.85 -3.22
C VAL A 21 1.36 -14.89 -4.73
N SER A 22 0.35 -15.63 -5.17
CA SER A 22 -0.02 -15.71 -6.59
C SER A 22 -0.61 -14.39 -7.11
N THR A 23 -1.38 -13.67 -6.29
CA THR A 23 -1.93 -12.36 -6.63
C THR A 23 -0.83 -11.30 -6.75
N LEU A 24 0.11 -11.23 -5.80
CA LEU A 24 1.26 -10.33 -5.89
C LEU A 24 2.11 -10.63 -7.13
N ARG A 25 2.27 -11.91 -7.48
CA ARG A 25 2.95 -12.32 -8.73
C ARG A 25 2.20 -11.84 -9.97
N ALA A 26 0.86 -11.87 -9.96
CA ALA A 26 0.06 -11.31 -11.06
C ALA A 26 0.24 -9.79 -11.20
N VAL A 27 0.34 -9.06 -10.07
CA VAL A 27 0.66 -7.62 -10.07
C VAL A 27 2.06 -7.35 -10.64
N ILE A 28 3.06 -8.17 -10.28
CA ILE A 28 4.42 -8.08 -10.83
C ILE A 28 4.40 -8.34 -12.34
N ASN A 29 3.67 -9.33 -12.81
CA ASN A 29 3.53 -9.62 -14.24
C ASN A 29 2.91 -8.44 -14.99
N GLU A 30 1.91 -7.79 -14.44
CA GLU A 30 1.32 -6.58 -15.02
C GLU A 30 2.34 -5.43 -15.05
N MET A 31 3.10 -5.22 -13.97
CA MET A 31 4.20 -4.26 -13.95
C MET A 31 5.20 -4.52 -15.10
N ASP A 32 5.65 -5.76 -15.23
CA ASP A 32 6.61 -6.15 -16.28
C ASP A 32 6.01 -5.98 -17.70
N ASN A 33 4.72 -6.26 -17.87
CA ASN A 33 4.01 -6.03 -19.15
C ASN A 33 3.93 -4.54 -19.49
N ARG A 34 3.66 -3.68 -18.51
CA ARG A 34 3.67 -2.22 -18.70
C ARG A 34 5.05 -1.73 -19.09
N TYR A 35 6.12 -2.21 -18.47
CA TYR A 35 7.48 -1.88 -18.87
C TYR A 35 7.79 -2.27 -20.32
N LYS A 36 7.40 -3.48 -20.75
CA LYS A 36 7.54 -3.92 -22.16
C LYS A 36 6.78 -2.98 -23.10
N LYS A 37 5.53 -2.64 -22.73
CA LYS A 37 4.69 -1.71 -23.51
C LYS A 37 5.34 -0.32 -23.62
N PHE A 38 5.88 0.21 -22.52
CA PHE A 38 6.59 1.50 -22.52
C PHE A 38 7.85 1.47 -23.38
N GLY A 39 8.63 0.39 -23.29
CA GLY A 39 9.83 0.21 -24.10
C GLY A 39 9.54 0.18 -25.61
N SER A 40 8.47 -0.52 -26.03
CA SER A 40 8.09 -0.62 -27.44
C SER A 40 7.71 0.72 -28.08
N VAL A 41 7.15 1.64 -27.28
CA VAL A 41 6.72 2.97 -27.74
C VAL A 41 7.65 4.11 -27.28
N LYS A 42 8.79 3.77 -26.66
CA LYS A 42 9.84 4.69 -26.22
C LYS A 42 9.34 5.77 -25.24
N VAL A 43 8.56 5.38 -24.24
CA VAL A 43 8.16 6.22 -23.10
C VAL A 43 8.75 5.66 -21.80
N ARG A 44 8.84 6.50 -20.75
CA ARG A 44 9.52 6.12 -19.51
C ARG A 44 8.58 5.73 -18.36
N ASN A 45 7.31 6.17 -18.43
CA ASN A 45 6.35 5.98 -17.34
C ASN A 45 4.92 6.05 -17.86
N ILE A 46 3.96 5.69 -16.99
CA ILE A 46 2.54 5.67 -17.29
C ILE A 46 2.00 7.05 -17.69
N GLN A 47 2.50 8.14 -17.10
CA GLN A 47 2.05 9.48 -17.43
C GLN A 47 2.37 9.81 -18.90
N SER A 48 3.63 9.64 -19.30
CA SER A 48 4.06 9.86 -20.69
C SER A 48 3.37 8.91 -21.67
N TYR A 49 3.06 7.68 -21.24
CA TYR A 49 2.27 6.76 -22.04
C TYR A 49 0.86 7.28 -22.26
N ASN A 50 0.15 7.65 -21.19
CA ASN A 50 -1.23 8.13 -21.24
C ASN A 50 -1.38 9.48 -21.97
N GLU A 51 -0.36 10.34 -21.92
CA GLU A 51 -0.30 11.57 -22.71
C GLU A 51 -0.15 11.28 -24.21
N LYS A 52 0.68 10.28 -24.56
CA LYS A 52 0.93 9.87 -25.94
C LYS A 52 -0.22 9.10 -26.56
N PHE A 53 -0.96 8.32 -25.75
CA PHE A 53 -2.06 7.46 -26.19
C PHE A 53 -3.34 7.77 -25.41
N PRO A 54 -3.99 8.93 -25.67
CA PRO A 54 -5.15 9.34 -24.90
C PRO A 54 -6.37 8.42 -25.02
N GLU A 55 -6.46 7.67 -26.14
CA GLU A 55 -7.54 6.70 -26.38
C GLU A 55 -7.23 5.29 -25.84
N ASP A 56 -5.98 5.00 -25.44
CA ASP A 56 -5.55 3.70 -24.87
C ASP A 56 -4.85 3.92 -23.52
N LYS A 57 -5.45 4.71 -22.65
CA LYS A 57 -4.88 5.01 -21.34
C LYS A 57 -4.83 3.77 -20.45
N LEU A 58 -3.69 3.58 -19.81
CA LEU A 58 -3.56 2.59 -18.73
C LEU A 58 -4.06 3.19 -17.41
N PRO A 59 -4.88 2.45 -16.65
CA PRO A 59 -5.31 2.87 -15.33
C PRO A 59 -4.17 2.78 -14.32
N TYR A 60 -4.18 3.70 -13.32
CA TYR A 60 -3.35 3.53 -12.14
C TYR A 60 -3.94 2.42 -11.26
N TRP A 61 -3.06 1.62 -10.67
CA TRP A 61 -3.44 0.58 -9.71
C TRP A 61 -2.99 0.95 -8.31
N THR A 62 -3.80 0.64 -7.32
CA THR A 62 -3.43 0.69 -5.92
C THR A 62 -3.60 -0.70 -5.32
N VAL A 63 -2.49 -1.27 -4.86
CA VAL A 63 -2.46 -2.54 -4.13
C VAL A 63 -2.55 -2.22 -2.65
N ILE A 64 -3.60 -2.70 -1.99
CA ILE A 64 -3.84 -2.47 -0.57
C ILE A 64 -3.68 -3.79 0.17
N VAL A 65 -2.77 -3.81 1.16
CA VAL A 65 -2.61 -4.91 2.11
C VAL A 65 -3.15 -4.42 3.46
N ASP A 66 -4.26 -4.99 3.90
CA ASP A 66 -4.95 -4.57 5.12
C ASP A 66 -4.21 -5.02 6.39
N GLU A 67 -3.68 -6.24 6.41
CA GLU A 67 -2.90 -6.78 7.53
C GLU A 67 -1.67 -7.54 7.03
N LEU A 68 -0.52 -6.84 7.05
CA LEU A 68 0.76 -7.43 6.62
C LEU A 68 1.19 -8.58 7.52
N ALA A 69 0.88 -8.53 8.83
CA ALA A 69 1.33 -9.56 9.76
C ALA A 69 0.83 -10.95 9.39
N ASP A 70 -0.40 -11.08 8.92
CA ASP A 70 -0.95 -12.39 8.54
C ASP A 70 -0.21 -12.99 7.33
N LEU A 71 0.24 -12.15 6.42
CA LEU A 71 1.03 -12.55 5.25
C LEU A 71 2.46 -12.95 5.64
N MET A 72 3.07 -12.18 6.54
CA MET A 72 4.42 -12.46 7.03
C MET A 72 4.47 -13.71 7.92
N LEU A 73 3.34 -14.12 8.51
CA LEU A 73 3.25 -15.38 9.24
C LEU A 73 3.13 -16.60 8.31
N SER A 74 2.46 -16.44 7.16
CA SER A 74 2.21 -17.56 6.24
C SER A 74 3.33 -17.80 5.24
N ALA A 75 3.87 -16.74 4.62
CA ALA A 75 4.89 -16.83 3.57
C ALA A 75 5.85 -15.62 3.62
N PRO A 76 6.65 -15.47 4.71
CA PRO A 76 7.42 -14.25 4.95
C PRO A 76 8.40 -13.92 3.81
N PHE A 77 9.15 -14.88 3.34
CA PHE A 77 10.18 -14.69 2.32
C PHE A 77 9.59 -14.28 0.97
N GLU A 78 8.55 -14.98 0.51
CA GLU A 78 7.90 -14.71 -0.77
C GLU A 78 7.19 -13.36 -0.76
N VAL A 79 6.45 -13.06 0.30
CA VAL A 79 5.71 -11.80 0.45
C VAL A 79 6.66 -10.63 0.52
N GLU A 80 7.67 -10.66 1.39
CA GLU A 80 8.65 -9.59 1.52
C GLU A 80 9.36 -9.33 0.19
N THR A 81 9.87 -10.38 -0.47
CA THR A 81 10.56 -10.27 -1.75
C THR A 81 9.70 -9.61 -2.82
N GLN A 82 8.42 -10.00 -2.93
CA GLN A 82 7.50 -9.47 -3.93
C GLN A 82 7.11 -8.02 -3.63
N LEU A 83 6.83 -7.69 -2.36
CA LEU A 83 6.51 -6.32 -1.96
C LEU A 83 7.69 -5.37 -2.19
N VAL A 84 8.90 -5.79 -1.84
CA VAL A 84 10.13 -5.01 -2.07
C VAL A 84 10.34 -4.77 -3.57
N ARG A 85 10.21 -5.80 -4.41
CA ARG A 85 10.32 -5.66 -5.87
C ARG A 85 9.30 -4.66 -6.43
N LEU A 86 8.04 -4.76 -6.00
CA LEU A 86 7.00 -3.80 -6.39
C LEU A 86 7.34 -2.39 -5.90
N ALA A 87 7.73 -2.22 -4.63
CA ALA A 87 8.06 -0.89 -4.09
C ALA A 87 9.21 -0.21 -4.86
N GLN A 88 10.21 -0.98 -5.29
CA GLN A 88 11.35 -0.47 -6.05
C GLN A 88 11.02 -0.10 -7.49
N LEU A 89 10.15 -0.83 -8.16
CA LEU A 89 9.98 -0.76 -9.61
C LEU A 89 8.60 -0.26 -10.06
N ALA A 90 7.54 -0.46 -9.28
CA ALA A 90 6.18 -0.29 -9.77
C ALA A 90 5.74 1.17 -9.97
N ARG A 91 6.43 2.14 -9.35
CA ARG A 91 6.07 3.57 -9.43
C ARG A 91 5.95 4.07 -10.87
N ALA A 92 6.93 3.77 -11.72
CA ALA A 92 6.91 4.24 -13.10
C ALA A 92 5.78 3.61 -13.92
N THR A 93 5.31 2.43 -13.54
CA THR A 93 4.21 1.73 -14.21
C THR A 93 2.83 2.14 -13.68
N GLY A 94 2.76 3.04 -12.70
CA GLY A 94 1.51 3.52 -12.12
C GLY A 94 0.87 2.54 -11.16
N ILE A 95 1.66 1.65 -10.54
CA ILE A 95 1.20 0.72 -9.52
C ILE A 95 1.73 1.21 -8.17
N HIS A 96 0.84 1.49 -7.24
CA HIS A 96 1.13 2.02 -5.91
C HIS A 96 0.74 1.02 -4.84
N LEU A 97 1.45 1.04 -3.70
CA LEU A 97 1.20 0.13 -2.59
C LEU A 97 0.80 0.92 -1.34
N ILE A 98 -0.20 0.42 -0.64
CA ILE A 98 -0.59 0.84 0.70
C ILE A 98 -0.56 -0.41 1.57
N ILE A 99 0.36 -0.42 2.54
CA ILE A 99 0.57 -1.58 3.42
C ILE A 99 0.19 -1.17 4.84
N ALA A 100 -0.74 -1.89 5.43
CA ALA A 100 -1.17 -1.67 6.81
C ALA A 100 -0.90 -2.91 7.68
N THR A 101 -0.79 -2.68 8.97
CA THR A 101 -0.74 -3.74 9.99
C THR A 101 -1.18 -3.21 11.34
N GLN A 102 -1.89 -4.02 12.10
CA GLN A 102 -2.22 -3.78 13.50
C GLN A 102 -1.18 -4.38 14.45
N ARG A 103 -0.16 -5.09 13.92
CA ARG A 103 0.90 -5.76 14.70
C ARG A 103 2.28 -5.22 14.31
N PRO A 104 2.67 -4.05 14.83
CA PRO A 104 3.92 -3.39 14.45
C PRO A 104 5.14 -4.02 15.16
N SER A 105 5.41 -5.30 14.87
CA SER A 105 6.59 -6.00 15.34
C SER A 105 7.74 -5.91 14.32
N VAL A 106 8.98 -6.17 14.76
CA VAL A 106 10.16 -6.15 13.89
C VAL A 106 10.16 -7.27 12.87
N ASP A 107 9.45 -8.37 13.15
CA ASP A 107 9.30 -9.51 12.23
C ASP A 107 8.29 -9.21 11.11
N VAL A 108 7.39 -8.25 11.31
CA VAL A 108 6.40 -7.78 10.33
C VAL A 108 6.93 -6.58 9.57
N ILE A 109 7.42 -5.56 10.28
CA ILE A 109 7.98 -4.34 9.68
C ILE A 109 9.50 -4.47 9.70
N THR A 110 10.02 -5.29 8.80
CA THR A 110 11.45 -5.60 8.69
C THR A 110 12.26 -4.40 8.21
N GLY A 111 13.58 -4.52 8.32
CA GLY A 111 14.50 -3.51 7.77
C GLY A 111 14.34 -3.33 6.26
N LEU A 112 14.07 -4.42 5.50
CA LEU A 112 13.84 -4.35 4.06
C LEU A 112 12.52 -3.63 3.72
N ILE A 113 11.45 -3.91 4.44
CA ILE A 113 10.18 -3.20 4.29
C ILE A 113 10.39 -1.71 4.57
N LYS A 114 11.02 -1.33 5.68
CA LYS A 114 11.26 0.09 6.02
C LYS A 114 12.12 0.81 4.99
N ALA A 115 13.13 0.15 4.44
CA ALA A 115 14.01 0.74 3.43
C ALA A 115 13.28 1.05 2.11
N ASN A 116 12.25 0.28 1.76
CA ASN A 116 11.52 0.41 0.50
C ASN A 116 10.17 1.14 0.65
N PHE A 117 9.70 1.33 1.88
CA PHE A 117 8.49 2.10 2.21
C PHE A 117 8.87 3.30 3.09
N PRO A 118 9.47 4.36 2.50
CA PRO A 118 9.98 5.49 3.25
C PRO A 118 8.89 6.44 3.75
N THR A 119 7.72 6.46 3.12
CA THR A 119 6.54 7.19 3.62
C THR A 119 5.82 6.30 4.62
N ARG A 120 5.70 6.77 5.87
CA ARG A 120 5.10 5.96 6.93
C ARG A 120 4.12 6.79 7.76
N ILE A 121 3.07 6.12 8.22
CA ILE A 121 2.04 6.67 9.10
C ILE A 121 1.95 5.76 10.30
N ALA A 122 2.03 6.33 11.49
CA ALA A 122 1.69 5.65 12.73
C ALA A 122 0.46 6.30 13.35
N PHE A 123 -0.59 5.53 13.51
CA PHE A 123 -1.71 5.86 14.41
C PHE A 123 -1.34 5.54 15.85
N ALA A 124 -2.28 5.74 16.79
CA ALA A 124 -2.05 5.44 18.19
C ALA A 124 -1.65 3.98 18.38
N VAL A 125 -0.55 3.77 19.08
CA VAL A 125 -0.01 2.44 19.46
C VAL A 125 0.10 2.32 20.97
N THR A 126 0.31 1.10 21.48
CA THR A 126 0.32 0.83 22.92
C THR A 126 1.67 1.12 23.58
N SER A 127 2.77 1.13 22.84
CA SER A 127 4.11 1.27 23.39
C SER A 127 5.04 2.15 22.54
N GLN A 128 6.09 2.66 23.19
CA GLN A 128 7.18 3.33 22.48
C GLN A 128 7.96 2.40 21.53
N ILE A 129 7.97 1.10 21.83
CA ILE A 129 8.62 0.09 20.99
C ILE A 129 7.88 0.02 19.66
N ASP A 130 6.56 -0.08 19.71
CA ASP A 130 5.70 -0.09 18.51
C ASP A 130 5.88 1.18 17.68
N SER A 131 5.90 2.35 18.35
CA SER A 131 6.16 3.62 17.68
C SER A 131 7.49 3.61 16.94
N ARG A 132 8.57 3.19 17.61
CA ARG A 132 9.90 3.11 16.97
C ARG A 132 9.96 2.07 15.85
N THR A 133 9.22 0.98 15.96
CA THR A 133 9.15 -0.02 14.90
C THR A 133 8.57 0.57 13.62
N VAL A 134 7.51 1.40 13.72
CA VAL A 134 6.86 2.00 12.54
C VAL A 134 7.63 3.20 11.99
N ILE A 135 7.94 4.20 12.85
CA ILE A 135 8.43 5.52 12.41
C ILE A 135 9.83 5.87 12.92
N ASP A 136 10.59 4.90 13.42
CA ASP A 136 11.95 5.05 13.98
C ASP A 136 12.06 6.08 15.13
N SER A 137 10.94 6.49 15.72
CA SER A 137 10.89 7.45 16.83
C SER A 137 9.75 7.12 17.80
N ALA A 138 9.88 7.54 19.05
CA ALA A 138 8.79 7.54 20.01
C ALA A 138 7.78 8.64 19.69
N GLY A 139 6.55 8.49 20.16
CA GLY A 139 5.51 9.53 20.10
C GLY A 139 4.15 9.02 19.69
N ALA A 140 4.05 7.94 18.91
CA ALA A 140 2.75 7.39 18.51
C ALA A 140 1.96 6.80 19.70
N GLU A 141 2.63 6.43 20.79
CA GLU A 141 2.00 6.01 22.03
C GLU A 141 1.28 7.15 22.77
N LYS A 142 1.48 8.39 22.34
CA LYS A 142 0.85 9.60 22.94
C LYS A 142 -0.28 10.16 22.06
N LEU A 143 -0.61 9.50 20.98
CA LEU A 143 -1.68 9.89 20.09
C LEU A 143 -3.05 9.61 20.69
N LEU A 144 -4.03 10.44 20.34
CA LEU A 144 -5.37 10.42 20.93
C LEU A 144 -6.33 9.43 20.27
N GLY A 145 -5.90 8.77 19.18
CA GLY A 145 -6.78 7.93 18.36
C GLY A 145 -7.65 8.72 17.40
N ARG A 146 -8.64 8.07 16.78
CA ARG A 146 -9.61 8.67 15.86
C ARG A 146 -8.98 9.51 14.75
N GLY A 147 -7.93 8.99 14.11
CA GLY A 147 -7.26 9.66 13.00
C GLY A 147 -6.09 10.57 13.40
N ASP A 148 -5.83 10.76 14.71
CA ASP A 148 -4.60 11.41 15.17
C ASP A 148 -3.40 10.54 14.82
N MET A 149 -2.44 11.06 14.06
CA MET A 149 -1.35 10.29 13.49
C MET A 149 -0.02 11.03 13.45
N LEU A 150 1.06 10.26 13.39
CA LEU A 150 2.39 10.74 13.02
C LEU A 150 2.68 10.35 11.57
N PHE A 151 2.99 11.33 10.75
CA PHE A 151 3.32 11.17 9.34
C PHE A 151 4.81 11.43 9.13
N LEU A 152 5.52 10.43 8.59
CA LEU A 152 6.92 10.52 8.19
C LEU A 152 7.01 10.53 6.66
N SER A 153 7.47 11.65 6.11
CA SER A 153 7.72 11.80 4.68
C SER A 153 9.19 11.46 4.34
N PRO A 154 9.48 10.92 3.15
CA PRO A 154 10.87 10.73 2.69
C PRO A 154 11.73 11.99 2.68
N SER A 155 11.09 13.16 2.53
CA SER A 155 11.76 14.46 2.52
C SER A 155 11.92 15.10 3.91
N SER A 156 11.42 14.45 4.97
CA SER A 156 11.45 14.97 6.33
C SER A 156 12.24 14.04 7.26
N GLN A 157 13.12 14.62 8.06
CA GLN A 157 13.85 13.85 9.07
C GLN A 157 13.04 13.58 10.35
N LYS A 158 11.93 14.29 10.53
CA LYS A 158 11.09 14.19 11.73
C LYS A 158 9.64 13.96 11.34
N PRO A 159 8.92 13.08 12.06
CA PRO A 159 7.49 12.93 11.87
C PRO A 159 6.74 14.22 12.17
N LYS A 160 5.67 14.46 11.39
CA LYS A 160 4.70 15.53 11.66
C LYS A 160 3.44 14.93 12.25
N ARG A 161 2.91 15.54 13.32
CA ARG A 161 1.61 15.16 13.86
C ARG A 161 0.52 15.79 13.01
N ILE A 162 -0.42 14.98 12.56
CA ILE A 162 -1.52 15.38 11.69
C ILE A 162 -2.81 14.77 12.24
N GLN A 163 -3.90 15.55 12.24
CA GLN A 163 -5.22 15.03 12.51
C GLN A 163 -5.83 14.56 11.19
N GLY A 164 -5.99 13.26 11.05
CA GLY A 164 -6.75 12.65 9.95
C GLY A 164 -8.25 12.63 10.22
N VAL A 165 -9.02 12.33 9.18
CA VAL A 165 -10.45 12.11 9.32
C VAL A 165 -10.70 10.74 9.96
N TYR A 166 -11.59 10.70 10.92
CA TYR A 166 -12.17 9.44 11.40
C TYR A 166 -13.35 9.08 10.52
N VAL A 167 -13.31 7.91 9.92
CA VAL A 167 -14.39 7.41 9.03
C VAL A 167 -15.05 6.24 9.76
N ASP A 168 -16.36 6.32 9.97
CA ASP A 168 -17.13 5.23 10.59
C ASP A 168 -17.68 4.25 9.54
N ASP A 169 -18.17 3.11 10.01
CA ASP A 169 -18.71 2.06 9.13
C ASP A 169 -19.88 2.53 8.27
N SER A 170 -20.70 3.45 8.78
CA SER A 170 -21.85 3.98 8.05
C SER A 170 -21.42 4.90 6.90
N GLU A 171 -20.32 5.62 7.07
CA GLU A 171 -19.73 6.46 6.03
C GLU A 171 -19.07 5.61 4.95
N ILE A 172 -18.38 4.52 5.34
CA ILE A 172 -17.83 3.54 4.39
C ILE A 172 -18.94 2.93 3.55
N GLU A 173 -20.05 2.52 4.17
CA GLU A 173 -21.21 1.96 3.47
C GLU A 173 -21.80 2.94 2.46
N LYS A 174 -21.95 4.21 2.81
CA LYS A 174 -22.42 5.27 1.90
C LYS A 174 -21.50 5.44 0.70
N ILE A 175 -20.18 5.45 0.91
CA ILE A 175 -19.19 5.57 -0.17
C ILE A 175 -19.24 4.34 -1.09
N VAL A 176 -19.29 3.14 -0.53
CA VAL A 176 -19.39 1.91 -1.31
C VAL A 176 -20.67 1.89 -2.14
N ASN A 177 -21.81 2.24 -1.53
CA ASN A 177 -23.10 2.30 -2.24
C ASN A 177 -23.09 3.35 -3.37
N PHE A 178 -22.47 4.51 -3.14
CA PHE A 178 -22.34 5.55 -4.18
C PHE A 178 -21.60 5.06 -5.43
N TRP A 179 -20.59 4.21 -5.26
CA TRP A 179 -19.82 3.67 -6.40
C TRP A 179 -20.40 2.38 -6.98
N THR A 180 -21.36 1.76 -6.31
CA THR A 180 -21.98 0.50 -6.78
C THR A 180 -23.20 0.76 -7.66
N TYR A 181 -23.84 1.91 -7.53
CA TYR A 181 -25.00 2.38 -8.26
C TYR A 181 -24.69 3.65 -9.05
#